data_be89cf033322f348d86159159e5ca54f
#
_entry.id   be89cf033322f348d86159159e5ca54f
#
_cell.length_a   1.000
_cell.length_b   1.000
_cell.length_c   1.000
_cell.angle_alpha   90.00
_cell.angle_beta   90.00
_cell.angle_gamma   90.00
#
_symmetry.space_group_name_H-M   'P 1'
#
loop_
_entity.id
_entity.type
_entity.pdbx_description
1 polymer ?
#
loop_
_entity_poly.entity_id
_entity_poly.type
_entity_poly.pdbx_seq_one_letter_code
_entity_poly.pdbx_strand_id
1 'polypeptide(L)'
;MGTPDFAVAPLAALVEGGYQIVACVTMPDKPAGRGHHVQFSPVKQYAMEHAIPVLQPERLKDDAFLEQLRAYHADLQIVVAFRMLPEVVWSMPRLGTCNLHASLLPQYRGAAPINWAVINGDKQTGVTTFFLKHEIDTGNIILQEKISIGDEENVGSVHDRLMAIGADLVCKTVDLIIESETSGCPIPTMPQVESSDLKPAPKIFKDTCRIDFSKTTDEVHNFVRGLSPYPAAWCNLQIAGKTIENVKVYAVKSSDGRSPLAQKTADGYVDILELQAPGKKRMAAKDFLNGLK
;
A
#
# COMPACT_ATOMS: atom_id res chain seq x y z
N MET A 1 -5.81 0.35 14.07
CA MET A 1 -6.84 0.29 13.02
C MET A 1 -6.18 -0.05 11.69
N GLY A 2 -6.65 -1.06 10.98
CA GLY A 2 -6.03 -1.50 9.72
C GLY A 2 -6.76 -2.67 9.08
N THR A 3 -6.42 -3.03 7.84
CA THR A 3 -7.09 -4.14 7.16
C THR A 3 -6.13 -5.10 6.46
N PRO A 4 -5.21 -4.66 5.54
CA PRO A 4 -4.34 -5.54 4.76
C PRO A 4 -3.13 -6.04 5.56
N ASP A 5 -2.36 -6.92 4.94
CA ASP A 5 -1.10 -7.47 5.49
C ASP A 5 -0.13 -6.37 5.95
N PHE A 6 -0.07 -5.26 5.23
CA PHE A 6 0.77 -4.11 5.60
C PHE A 6 0.47 -3.57 7.02
N ALA A 7 -0.77 -3.75 7.51
CA ALA A 7 -1.17 -3.36 8.85
C ALA A 7 -0.88 -4.43 9.92
N VAL A 8 -0.63 -5.68 9.51
CA VAL A 8 -0.33 -6.77 10.44
C VAL A 8 1.07 -6.64 11.03
N ALA A 9 2.07 -6.31 10.22
CA ALA A 9 3.44 -6.22 10.71
C ALA A 9 3.63 -5.18 11.84
N PRO A 10 3.12 -3.94 11.74
CA PRO A 10 3.13 -3.00 12.87
C PRO A 10 2.34 -3.48 14.09
N LEU A 11 1.20 -4.16 13.88
CA LEU A 11 0.43 -4.74 14.98
C LEU A 11 1.23 -5.84 15.69
N ALA A 12 1.86 -6.72 14.94
CA ALA A 12 2.71 -7.79 15.47
C ALA A 12 3.89 -7.22 16.27
N ALA A 13 4.59 -6.24 15.72
CA ALA A 13 5.70 -5.59 16.40
C ALA A 13 5.29 -4.93 17.72
N LEU A 14 4.11 -4.31 17.77
CA LEU A 14 3.56 -3.76 19.01
C LEU A 14 3.20 -4.85 20.04
N VAL A 15 2.60 -5.96 19.61
CA VAL A 15 2.28 -7.09 20.49
C VAL A 15 3.55 -7.72 21.05
N GLU A 16 4.55 -8.00 20.20
CA GLU A 16 5.83 -8.57 20.57
C GLU A 16 6.65 -7.63 21.45
N GLY A 17 6.53 -6.31 21.23
CA GLY A 17 7.13 -5.26 22.05
C GLY A 17 6.48 -5.10 23.43
N GLY A 18 5.42 -5.87 23.74
CA GLY A 18 4.75 -5.86 25.05
C GLY A 18 3.82 -4.66 25.28
N TYR A 19 3.44 -3.92 24.22
CA TYR A 19 2.47 -2.86 24.34
C TYR A 19 1.06 -3.43 24.54
N GLN A 20 0.26 -2.77 25.38
CA GLN A 20 -1.11 -3.18 25.65
C GLN A 20 -2.03 -2.84 24.49
N ILE A 21 -2.38 -3.81 23.65
CA ILE A 21 -3.33 -3.63 22.55
C ILE A 21 -4.74 -3.93 23.06
N VAL A 22 -5.54 -2.89 23.29
CA VAL A 22 -6.88 -3.01 23.87
C VAL A 22 -7.93 -3.47 22.86
N ALA A 23 -7.78 -3.10 21.57
CA ALA A 23 -8.66 -3.56 20.50
C ALA A 23 -8.04 -3.33 19.11
N CYS A 24 -8.47 -4.13 18.14
CA CYS A 24 -8.23 -3.91 16.71
C CYS A 24 -9.53 -3.49 16.01
N VAL A 25 -9.44 -2.46 15.15
CA VAL A 25 -10.57 -2.06 14.28
C VAL A 25 -10.21 -2.38 12.84
N THR A 26 -11.04 -3.16 12.15
CA THR A 26 -10.82 -3.56 10.76
C THR A 26 -12.12 -3.49 9.95
N MET A 27 -12.02 -3.71 8.64
CA MET A 27 -13.20 -3.73 7.78
C MET A 27 -14.10 -4.91 8.11
N PRO A 28 -15.44 -4.78 7.92
CA PRO A 28 -16.37 -5.91 8.01
C PRO A 28 -15.97 -7.06 7.10
N ASP A 29 -16.26 -8.28 7.52
CA ASP A 29 -16.05 -9.48 6.71
C ASP A 29 -16.88 -9.41 5.44
N LYS A 30 -16.29 -9.87 4.35
CA LYS A 30 -16.98 -9.93 3.06
C LYS A 30 -16.93 -11.34 2.51
N PRO A 31 -18.02 -11.82 1.88
CA PRO A 31 -17.98 -13.05 1.11
C PRO A 31 -16.95 -12.89 -0.01
N ALA A 32 -16.00 -13.80 -0.14
CA ALA A 32 -14.98 -13.78 -1.18
C ALA A 32 -14.90 -15.11 -1.93
N GLY A 33 -14.52 -15.04 -3.20
CA GLY A 33 -14.29 -16.21 -4.05
C GLY A 33 -15.55 -16.94 -4.53
N ARG A 34 -15.32 -17.99 -5.35
CA ARG A 34 -16.37 -18.91 -5.81
C ARG A 34 -16.77 -19.82 -4.63
N GLY A 35 -17.98 -19.64 -4.10
CA GLY A 35 -18.50 -20.38 -2.96
C GLY A 35 -18.85 -19.54 -1.73
N HIS A 36 -18.76 -18.20 -1.80
CA HIS A 36 -19.16 -17.25 -0.75
C HIS A 36 -18.60 -17.58 0.67
N HIS A 37 -17.40 -18.16 0.74
CA HIS A 37 -16.73 -18.33 2.03
C HIS A 37 -16.38 -16.96 2.62
N VAL A 38 -16.71 -16.79 3.91
CA VAL A 38 -16.33 -15.57 4.63
C VAL A 38 -14.83 -15.52 4.75
N GLN A 39 -14.20 -14.47 4.16
CA GLN A 39 -12.78 -14.24 4.29
C GLN A 39 -12.53 -13.14 5.31
N PHE A 40 -11.80 -13.49 6.37
CA PHE A 40 -11.37 -12.53 7.37
C PHE A 40 -10.22 -11.65 6.83
N SER A 41 -10.19 -10.40 7.26
CA SER A 41 -9.03 -9.56 6.97
C SER A 41 -7.78 -10.10 7.67
N PRO A 42 -6.56 -9.88 7.12
CA PRO A 42 -5.31 -10.27 7.78
C PRO A 42 -5.21 -9.75 9.22
N VAL A 43 -5.58 -8.50 9.45
CA VAL A 43 -5.61 -7.92 10.81
C VAL A 43 -6.57 -8.66 11.75
N LYS A 44 -7.75 -9.06 11.26
CA LYS A 44 -8.71 -9.85 12.07
C LYS A 44 -8.13 -11.21 12.41
N GLN A 45 -7.52 -11.90 11.44
CA GLN A 45 -6.92 -13.22 11.68
C GLN A 45 -5.86 -13.14 12.77
N TYR A 46 -4.91 -12.19 12.63
CA TYR A 46 -3.88 -11.96 13.63
C TYR A 46 -4.45 -11.62 15.01
N ALA A 47 -5.43 -10.71 15.08
CA ALA A 47 -6.05 -10.30 16.34
C ALA A 47 -6.74 -11.47 17.05
N MET A 48 -7.44 -12.35 16.31
CA MET A 48 -8.08 -13.54 16.85
C MET A 48 -7.05 -14.55 17.41
N GLU A 49 -5.94 -14.78 16.70
CA GLU A 49 -4.85 -15.66 17.14
C GLU A 49 -4.19 -15.18 18.45
N HIS A 50 -4.22 -13.88 18.70
CA HIS A 50 -3.62 -13.25 19.89
C HIS A 50 -4.65 -12.81 20.94
N ALA A 51 -5.90 -13.28 20.82
CA ALA A 51 -7.01 -12.94 21.74
C ALA A 51 -7.25 -11.42 21.90
N ILE A 52 -6.98 -10.63 20.87
CA ILE A 52 -7.23 -9.19 20.86
C ILE A 52 -8.67 -8.94 20.39
N PRO A 53 -9.46 -8.12 21.12
CA PRO A 53 -10.81 -7.77 20.71
C PRO A 53 -10.86 -7.12 19.33
N VAL A 54 -11.84 -7.49 18.49
CA VAL A 54 -11.98 -7.00 17.12
C VAL A 54 -13.29 -6.25 16.95
N LEU A 55 -13.20 -5.02 16.46
CA LEU A 55 -14.33 -4.18 16.07
C LEU A 55 -14.41 -4.08 14.55
N GLN A 56 -15.59 -4.30 13.98
CA GLN A 56 -15.80 -4.29 12.53
C GLN A 56 -17.02 -3.42 12.15
N PRO A 57 -16.96 -2.10 12.39
CA PRO A 57 -18.07 -1.22 12.12
C PRO A 57 -18.30 -1.07 10.60
N GLU A 58 -19.54 -1.17 10.16
CA GLU A 58 -19.91 -0.78 8.79
C GLU A 58 -19.77 0.73 8.59
N ARG A 59 -20.22 1.50 9.58
CA ARG A 59 -20.14 2.95 9.60
C ARG A 59 -19.34 3.44 10.81
N LEU A 60 -18.29 4.21 10.56
CA LEU A 60 -17.41 4.76 11.61
C LEU A 60 -18.08 5.86 12.48
N LYS A 61 -19.23 6.35 12.07
CA LYS A 61 -20.03 7.35 12.82
C LYS A 61 -21.21 6.72 13.55
N ASP A 62 -21.32 5.40 13.59
CA ASP A 62 -22.38 4.70 14.30
C ASP A 62 -22.18 4.86 15.80
N ASP A 63 -23.23 5.30 16.50
CA ASP A 63 -23.18 5.58 17.94
C ASP A 63 -22.79 4.34 18.77
N ALA A 64 -23.32 3.18 18.42
CA ALA A 64 -22.97 1.91 19.09
C ALA A 64 -21.48 1.57 18.93
N PHE A 65 -20.89 1.83 17.76
CA PHE A 65 -19.45 1.65 17.55
C PHE A 65 -18.64 2.67 18.35
N LEU A 66 -19.08 3.94 18.37
CA LEU A 66 -18.38 5.01 19.10
C LEU A 66 -18.40 4.74 20.62
N GLU A 67 -19.50 4.23 21.16
CA GLU A 67 -19.59 3.82 22.55
C GLU A 67 -18.66 2.64 22.87
N GLN A 68 -18.66 1.61 22.02
CA GLN A 68 -17.73 0.48 22.17
C GLN A 68 -16.28 0.93 22.12
N LEU A 69 -15.93 1.80 21.17
CA LEU A 69 -14.56 2.29 21.02
C LEU A 69 -14.11 3.11 22.26
N ARG A 70 -14.98 3.97 22.80
CA ARG A 70 -14.69 4.73 24.04
C ARG A 70 -14.49 3.81 25.24
N ALA A 71 -15.26 2.73 25.34
CA ALA A 71 -15.17 1.79 26.47
C ALA A 71 -13.80 1.11 26.61
N TYR A 72 -13.00 1.08 25.55
CA TYR A 72 -11.63 0.56 25.59
C TYR A 72 -10.63 1.54 26.22
N HIS A 73 -10.99 2.82 26.41
CA HIS A 73 -10.13 3.84 27.01
C HIS A 73 -8.71 3.86 26.42
N ALA A 74 -8.60 3.68 25.09
CA ALA A 74 -7.30 3.69 24.43
C ALA A 74 -6.62 5.05 24.55
N ASP A 75 -5.38 5.12 25.03
CA ASP A 75 -4.61 6.33 25.12
C ASP A 75 -4.15 6.87 23.78
N LEU A 76 -3.86 5.96 22.85
CA LEU A 76 -3.32 6.24 21.53
C LEU A 76 -4.00 5.36 20.48
N GLN A 77 -4.20 5.87 19.29
CA GLN A 77 -4.64 5.09 18.13
C GLN A 77 -3.55 5.08 17.05
N ILE A 78 -3.28 3.89 16.51
CA ILE A 78 -2.39 3.71 15.35
C ILE A 78 -3.26 3.27 14.17
N VAL A 79 -3.10 3.95 13.03
CA VAL A 79 -3.83 3.70 11.79
C VAL A 79 -2.84 3.29 10.71
N VAL A 80 -3.11 2.18 10.04
CA VAL A 80 -2.27 1.66 8.95
C VAL A 80 -3.17 1.11 7.86
N ALA A 81 -3.08 1.69 6.66
CA ALA A 81 -3.84 1.24 5.49
C ALA A 81 -5.33 0.97 5.80
N PHE A 82 -6.00 1.99 6.31
CA PHE A 82 -7.40 1.94 6.68
C PHE A 82 -8.21 3.00 5.91
N ARG A 83 -9.54 2.92 5.99
CA ARG A 83 -10.42 3.95 5.44
C ARG A 83 -10.30 5.26 6.22
N MET A 84 -10.67 6.38 5.58
CA MET A 84 -10.66 7.69 6.21
C MET A 84 -11.48 7.70 7.51
N LEU A 85 -10.86 8.17 8.58
CA LEU A 85 -11.49 8.28 9.90
C LEU A 85 -12.22 9.62 10.04
N PRO A 86 -13.47 9.62 10.52
CA PRO A 86 -14.12 10.85 10.91
C PRO A 86 -13.48 11.45 12.18
N GLU A 87 -13.61 12.75 12.35
CA GLU A 87 -13.01 13.48 13.47
C GLU A 87 -13.38 12.88 14.82
N VAL A 88 -14.64 12.54 15.03
CA VAL A 88 -15.15 11.92 16.27
C VAL A 88 -14.42 10.63 16.66
N VAL A 89 -13.75 9.96 15.71
CA VAL A 89 -12.94 8.74 15.95
C VAL A 89 -11.48 9.11 16.21
N TRP A 90 -10.85 9.88 15.30
CA TRP A 90 -9.42 10.14 15.43
C TRP A 90 -9.06 11.14 16.54
N SER A 91 -10.00 11.98 16.98
CA SER A 91 -9.80 12.89 18.11
C SER A 91 -10.09 12.26 19.47
N MET A 92 -10.54 11.01 19.51
CA MET A 92 -11.01 10.35 20.75
C MET A 92 -9.88 10.06 21.75
N PRO A 93 -8.69 9.55 21.36
CA PRO A 93 -7.65 9.19 22.31
C PRO A 93 -6.89 10.44 22.80
N ARG A 94 -6.53 10.47 24.08
CA ARG A 94 -5.87 11.61 24.71
C ARG A 94 -4.48 11.91 24.15
N LEU A 95 -3.73 10.90 23.70
CA LEU A 95 -2.42 11.05 23.07
C LEU A 95 -2.49 11.19 21.54
N GLY A 96 -3.71 11.26 20.99
CA GLY A 96 -3.95 11.47 19.58
C GLY A 96 -3.99 10.19 18.75
N THR A 97 -4.07 10.37 17.46
CA THR A 97 -4.10 9.28 16.47
C THR A 97 -2.98 9.47 15.47
N CYS A 98 -2.12 8.46 15.34
CA CYS A 98 -1.02 8.44 14.40
C CYS A 98 -1.33 7.54 13.20
N ASN A 99 -0.88 7.92 12.01
CA ASN A 99 -0.92 7.07 10.83
C ASN A 99 0.50 6.68 10.42
N LEU A 100 0.67 5.43 9.97
CA LEU A 100 1.82 4.98 9.20
C LEU A 100 1.48 5.08 7.73
N HIS A 101 2.15 5.98 6.99
CA HIS A 101 1.99 6.20 5.56
C HIS A 101 3.22 5.71 4.80
N ALA A 102 3.00 5.00 3.70
CA ALA A 102 4.06 4.35 2.94
C ALA A 102 4.68 5.27 1.88
N SER A 103 5.08 6.47 2.27
CA SER A 103 5.88 7.40 1.48
C SER A 103 6.70 8.33 2.38
N LEU A 104 7.59 9.10 1.77
CA LEU A 104 8.25 10.24 2.42
C LEU A 104 7.35 11.48 2.28
N LEU A 105 6.42 11.66 3.23
CA LEU A 105 5.55 12.84 3.24
C LEU A 105 6.39 14.15 3.24
N PRO A 106 5.96 15.18 2.52
CA PRO A 106 4.63 15.38 1.93
C PRO A 106 4.42 14.76 0.54
N GLN A 107 5.41 14.05 -0.04
CA GLN A 107 5.26 13.36 -1.32
C GLN A 107 4.29 12.18 -1.22
N TYR A 108 3.51 11.95 -2.26
CA TYR A 108 2.63 10.80 -2.40
C TYR A 108 1.54 10.69 -1.32
N ARG A 109 0.95 11.81 -0.89
CA ARG A 109 -0.31 11.78 -0.14
C ARG A 109 -1.39 11.06 -0.94
N GLY A 110 -2.14 10.17 -0.31
CA GLY A 110 -3.26 9.46 -0.93
C GLY A 110 -3.22 7.95 -0.80
N ALA A 111 -3.89 7.25 -1.74
CA ALA A 111 -4.30 5.85 -1.57
C ALA A 111 -3.28 4.80 -2.02
N ALA A 112 -2.30 5.15 -2.89
CA ALA A 112 -1.38 4.18 -3.49
C ALA A 112 0.08 4.69 -3.55
N PRO A 113 0.64 5.17 -2.40
CA PRO A 113 1.95 5.83 -2.39
C PRO A 113 3.09 4.98 -2.92
N ILE A 114 3.16 3.70 -2.56
CA ILE A 114 4.22 2.78 -2.99
C ILE A 114 4.19 2.59 -4.50
N ASN A 115 3.00 2.35 -5.07
CA ASN A 115 2.84 2.15 -6.50
C ASN A 115 3.32 3.39 -7.28
N TRP A 116 2.86 4.57 -6.88
CA TRP A 116 3.18 5.80 -7.60
C TRP A 116 4.65 6.19 -7.50
N ALA A 117 5.32 5.91 -6.40
CA ALA A 117 6.76 6.11 -6.29
C ALA A 117 7.53 5.24 -7.32
N VAL A 118 7.14 3.97 -7.48
CA VAL A 118 7.76 3.06 -8.45
C VAL A 118 7.37 3.41 -9.90
N ILE A 119 6.08 3.71 -10.16
CA ILE A 119 5.59 4.13 -11.50
C ILE A 119 6.31 5.38 -11.99
N ASN A 120 6.55 6.35 -11.11
CA ASN A 120 7.25 7.58 -11.45
C ASN A 120 8.78 7.42 -11.58
N GLY A 121 9.30 6.21 -11.35
CA GLY A 121 10.73 5.92 -11.47
C GLY A 121 11.59 6.56 -10.39
N ASP A 122 11.00 6.90 -9.24
CA ASP A 122 11.75 7.45 -8.12
C ASP A 122 12.79 6.45 -7.63
N LYS A 123 13.96 6.95 -7.23
CA LYS A 123 15.07 6.12 -6.74
C LYS A 123 15.02 5.91 -5.23
N GLN A 124 14.12 6.61 -4.55
CA GLN A 124 13.93 6.53 -3.11
C GLN A 124 12.45 6.64 -2.77
N THR A 125 12.05 5.97 -1.71
CA THR A 125 10.78 6.12 -1.04
C THR A 125 10.99 5.88 0.46
N GLY A 126 9.94 5.75 1.24
CA GLY A 126 10.06 5.49 2.67
C GLY A 126 8.72 5.31 3.35
N VAL A 127 8.75 5.41 4.65
CA VAL A 127 7.59 5.41 5.53
C VAL A 127 7.60 6.63 6.43
N THR A 128 6.44 7.12 6.76
CA THR A 128 6.24 8.30 7.63
C THR A 128 5.21 7.98 8.68
N THR A 129 5.50 8.25 9.95
CA THR A 129 4.47 8.37 10.99
C THR A 129 4.14 9.83 11.24
N PHE A 130 2.85 10.13 11.36
CA PHE A 130 2.36 11.50 11.56
C PHE A 130 1.04 11.50 12.33
N PHE A 131 0.72 12.60 13.01
CA PHE A 131 -0.57 12.77 13.66
C PHE A 131 -1.66 13.10 12.65
N LEU A 132 -2.83 12.48 12.80
CA LEU A 132 -3.98 12.83 11.96
C LEU A 132 -4.48 14.25 12.24
N LYS A 133 -4.90 14.90 11.16
CA LYS A 133 -5.60 16.18 11.13
C LYS A 133 -6.85 16.07 10.28
N HIS A 134 -7.59 17.16 10.18
CA HIS A 134 -8.81 17.26 9.37
C HIS A 134 -8.55 16.98 7.89
N GLU A 135 -7.42 17.46 7.35
CA GLU A 135 -7.01 17.25 5.96
C GLU A 135 -6.23 15.94 5.81
N ILE A 136 -6.45 15.25 4.68
CA ILE A 136 -5.87 13.94 4.41
C ILE A 136 -4.34 14.03 4.32
N ASP A 137 -3.64 13.22 5.12
CA ASP A 137 -2.19 13.02 5.13
C ASP A 137 -1.36 14.33 5.30
N THR A 138 -1.92 15.37 5.93
CA THR A 138 -1.25 16.67 6.13
C THR A 138 -0.74 16.92 7.54
N GLY A 139 -0.98 15.99 8.45
CA GLY A 139 -0.57 16.14 9.84
C GLY A 139 0.93 16.27 10.05
N ASN A 140 1.34 16.77 11.22
CA ASN A 140 2.75 16.93 11.53
C ASN A 140 3.46 15.58 11.57
N ILE A 141 4.60 15.50 10.90
CA ILE A 141 5.45 14.31 10.84
C ILE A 141 6.09 14.09 12.21
N ILE A 142 6.03 12.85 12.68
CA ILE A 142 6.72 12.41 13.89
C ILE A 142 8.07 11.83 13.53
N LEU A 143 8.07 10.76 12.71
CA LEU A 143 9.28 10.09 12.25
C LEU A 143 9.18 9.74 10.76
N GLN A 144 10.33 9.65 10.10
CA GLN A 144 10.45 9.16 8.73
C GLN A 144 11.64 8.23 8.61
N GLU A 145 11.50 7.19 7.78
CA GLU A 145 12.60 6.33 7.39
C GLU A 145 12.56 6.08 5.89
N LYS A 146 13.72 6.18 5.22
CA LYS A 146 13.84 6.09 3.76
C LYS A 146 14.55 4.82 3.31
N ILE A 147 14.16 4.33 2.14
CA ILE A 147 14.85 3.26 1.43
C ILE A 147 15.11 3.65 -0.02
N SER A 148 16.11 3.02 -0.64
CA SER A 148 16.31 3.08 -2.09
C SER A 148 15.31 2.15 -2.80
N ILE A 149 14.96 2.49 -4.04
CA ILE A 149 14.23 1.62 -4.97
C ILE A 149 15.21 1.18 -6.04
N GLY A 150 15.42 -0.12 -6.18
CA GLY A 150 16.25 -0.69 -7.24
C GLY A 150 15.62 -0.52 -8.63
N ASP A 151 16.44 -0.46 -9.68
CA ASP A 151 15.97 -0.22 -11.05
C ASP A 151 15.04 -1.32 -11.56
N GLU A 152 15.30 -2.56 -11.20
CA GLU A 152 14.50 -3.74 -11.56
C GLU A 152 13.51 -4.14 -10.45
N GLU A 153 13.51 -3.43 -9.33
CA GLU A 153 12.67 -3.77 -8.19
C GLU A 153 11.21 -3.43 -8.46
N ASN A 154 10.30 -4.37 -8.23
CA ASN A 154 8.87 -4.16 -8.40
C ASN A 154 8.19 -3.67 -7.12
N VAL A 155 6.95 -3.18 -7.24
CA VAL A 155 6.20 -2.65 -6.09
C VAL A 155 5.97 -3.67 -4.99
N GLY A 156 5.88 -4.97 -5.29
CA GLY A 156 5.73 -6.02 -4.28
C GLY A 156 6.94 -6.11 -3.34
N SER A 157 8.16 -6.13 -3.91
CA SER A 157 9.39 -6.13 -3.12
C SER A 157 9.56 -4.84 -2.30
N VAL A 158 9.27 -3.67 -2.90
CA VAL A 158 9.31 -2.39 -2.18
C VAL A 158 8.29 -2.38 -1.02
N HIS A 159 7.07 -2.88 -1.26
CA HIS A 159 6.03 -3.03 -0.26
C HIS A 159 6.50 -3.85 0.95
N ASP A 160 7.11 -5.02 0.72
CA ASP A 160 7.54 -5.92 1.79
C ASP A 160 8.66 -5.28 2.64
N ARG A 161 9.57 -4.55 2.00
CA ARG A 161 10.62 -3.79 2.70
C ARG A 161 10.05 -2.63 3.51
N LEU A 162 9.10 -1.87 2.94
CA LEU A 162 8.43 -0.78 3.65
C LEU A 162 7.56 -1.29 4.81
N MET A 163 6.95 -2.46 4.67
CA MET A 163 6.19 -3.11 5.72
C MET A 163 7.08 -3.43 6.93
N ALA A 164 8.27 -3.98 6.70
CA ALA A 164 9.22 -4.30 7.77
C ALA A 164 9.72 -3.04 8.51
N ILE A 165 10.25 -2.04 7.78
CA ILE A 165 10.72 -0.81 8.42
C ILE A 165 9.59 0.02 9.03
N GLY A 166 8.39 -0.07 8.47
CA GLY A 166 7.20 0.60 9.01
C GLY A 166 6.77 0.03 10.37
N ALA A 167 6.93 -1.28 10.57
CA ALA A 167 6.69 -1.91 11.85
C ALA A 167 7.63 -1.37 12.95
N ASP A 168 8.92 -1.30 12.66
CA ASP A 168 9.92 -0.73 13.57
C ASP A 168 9.66 0.76 13.83
N LEU A 169 9.29 1.51 12.79
CA LEU A 169 9.02 2.94 12.90
C LEU A 169 7.80 3.23 13.78
N VAL A 170 6.77 2.37 13.73
CA VAL A 170 5.60 2.48 14.61
C VAL A 170 5.99 2.26 16.07
N CYS A 171 6.81 1.25 16.39
CA CYS A 171 7.30 1.04 17.75
C CYS A 171 8.09 2.25 18.26
N LYS A 172 9.07 2.74 17.48
CA LYS A 172 9.83 3.96 17.81
C LYS A 172 8.91 5.18 18.01
N THR A 173 7.84 5.29 17.22
CA THR A 173 6.85 6.38 17.37
C THR A 173 6.09 6.26 18.66
N VAL A 174 5.65 5.06 19.03
CA VAL A 174 4.93 4.84 20.31
C VAL A 174 5.84 5.09 21.49
N ASP A 175 7.09 4.62 21.46
CA ASP A 175 8.08 4.90 22.51
C ASP A 175 8.30 6.41 22.71
N LEU A 176 8.48 7.14 21.62
CA LEU A 176 8.64 8.59 21.65
C LEU A 176 7.43 9.32 22.27
N ILE A 177 6.20 8.84 21.98
CA ILE A 177 4.98 9.39 22.55
C ILE A 177 4.89 9.10 24.06
N ILE A 178 5.25 7.88 24.48
CA ILE A 178 5.27 7.47 25.91
C ILE A 178 6.33 8.28 26.67
N GLU A 179 7.52 8.43 26.09
CA GLU A 179 8.60 9.22 26.68
C GLU A 179 8.19 10.70 26.86
N SER A 180 7.56 11.28 25.84
CA SER A 180 7.01 12.62 25.88
C SER A 180 5.99 12.79 27.00
N GLU A 181 5.06 11.86 27.14
CA GLU A 181 4.04 11.86 28.20
C GLU A 181 4.67 11.76 29.60
N THR A 182 5.68 10.91 29.74
CA THR A 182 6.34 10.64 31.02
C THR A 182 7.24 11.81 31.47
N SER A 183 7.95 12.41 30.52
CA SER A 183 8.88 13.52 30.78
C SER A 183 8.18 14.88 30.84
N GLY A 184 6.96 14.99 30.32
CA GLY A 184 6.26 16.27 30.12
C GLY A 184 6.86 17.13 29.01
N CYS A 185 7.79 16.59 28.21
CA CYS A 185 8.35 17.28 27.05
C CYS A 185 7.47 17.07 25.81
N PRO A 186 7.21 18.11 24.99
CA PRO A 186 6.40 17.94 23.80
C PRO A 186 7.07 16.99 22.79
N ILE A 187 6.27 16.20 22.08
CA ILE A 187 6.74 15.33 21.01
C ILE A 187 7.37 16.20 19.91
N PRO A 188 8.63 15.94 19.52
CA PRO A 188 9.23 16.64 18.40
C PRO A 188 8.49 16.28 17.11
N THR A 189 7.85 17.24 16.48
CA THR A 189 7.15 17.05 15.21
C THR A 189 7.57 18.09 14.20
N MET A 190 7.54 17.72 12.92
CA MET A 190 7.84 18.62 11.81
C MET A 190 6.56 18.91 11.02
N PRO A 191 6.22 20.18 10.75
CA PRO A 191 5.14 20.50 9.82
C PRO A 191 5.52 20.06 8.41
N GLN A 192 4.53 19.59 7.64
CA GLN A 192 4.73 19.31 6.24
C GLN A 192 4.80 20.62 5.44
N VAL A 193 5.81 20.76 4.60
CA VAL A 193 5.98 21.94 3.74
C VAL A 193 5.17 21.74 2.46
N GLU A 194 4.29 22.66 2.14
CA GLU A 194 3.58 22.70 0.87
C GLU A 194 4.52 23.18 -0.25
N SER A 195 4.47 22.50 -1.40
CA SER A 195 5.24 22.81 -2.60
C SER A 195 4.43 22.50 -3.84
N SER A 196 4.68 23.21 -4.94
CA SER A 196 4.10 22.93 -6.25
C SER A 196 4.56 21.59 -6.84
N ASP A 197 5.66 21.02 -6.33
CA ASP A 197 6.29 19.81 -6.88
C ASP A 197 5.84 18.51 -6.16
N LEU A 198 4.79 18.61 -5.36
CA LEU A 198 4.25 17.44 -4.66
C LEU A 198 3.54 16.51 -5.64
N LYS A 199 3.99 15.25 -5.64
CA LYS A 199 3.39 14.17 -6.43
C LYS A 199 2.25 13.54 -5.63
N PRO A 200 1.02 13.49 -6.15
CA PRO A 200 -0.10 12.80 -5.49
C PRO A 200 -0.03 11.28 -5.70
N ALA A 201 -0.70 10.53 -4.84
CA ALA A 201 -0.86 9.09 -4.96
C ALA A 201 -2.34 8.67 -5.07
N PRO A 202 -3.02 8.98 -6.16
CA PRO A 202 -4.44 8.66 -6.32
C PRO A 202 -4.67 7.15 -6.32
N LYS A 203 -5.89 6.76 -6.00
CA LYS A 203 -6.31 5.36 -6.03
C LYS A 203 -6.17 4.79 -7.43
N ILE A 204 -5.62 3.58 -7.52
CA ILE A 204 -5.44 2.83 -8.76
C ILE A 204 -6.69 1.99 -9.03
N PHE A 205 -7.24 2.12 -10.24
CA PHE A 205 -8.38 1.37 -10.75
C PHE A 205 -7.95 0.48 -11.91
N LYS A 206 -8.78 -0.50 -12.29
CA LYS A 206 -8.47 -1.41 -13.39
C LYS A 206 -8.10 -0.67 -14.68
N ASP A 207 -8.85 0.37 -15.03
CA ASP A 207 -8.63 1.10 -16.29
C ASP A 207 -7.31 1.87 -16.29
N THR A 208 -6.90 2.40 -15.12
CA THR A 208 -5.60 3.07 -14.98
C THR A 208 -4.40 2.11 -15.03
N CYS A 209 -4.63 0.78 -14.95
CA CYS A 209 -3.58 -0.23 -15.11
C CYS A 209 -3.32 -0.61 -16.57
N ARG A 210 -4.01 0.00 -17.55
CA ARG A 210 -3.75 -0.26 -18.96
C ARG A 210 -2.42 0.36 -19.39
N ILE A 211 -1.56 -0.45 -20.02
CA ILE A 211 -0.27 0.03 -20.50
C ILE A 211 -0.48 0.96 -21.68
N ASP A 212 0.14 2.14 -21.60
CA ASP A 212 0.24 3.11 -22.69
C ASP A 212 1.62 2.97 -23.35
N PHE A 213 1.68 2.27 -24.47
CA PHE A 213 2.92 2.09 -25.24
C PHE A 213 3.33 3.35 -26.03
N SER A 214 2.59 4.44 -26.00
CA SER A 214 3.04 5.72 -26.55
C SER A 214 4.07 6.44 -25.65
N LYS A 215 4.28 5.92 -24.45
CA LYS A 215 5.30 6.38 -23.50
C LYS A 215 6.69 5.86 -23.86
N THR A 216 7.72 6.40 -23.19
CA THR A 216 9.10 5.91 -23.34
C THR A 216 9.26 4.50 -22.78
N THR A 217 10.32 3.82 -23.20
CA THR A 217 10.69 2.49 -22.72
C THR A 217 10.80 2.43 -21.19
N ASP A 218 11.43 3.44 -20.60
CA ASP A 218 11.60 3.54 -19.14
C ASP A 218 10.28 3.80 -18.42
N GLU A 219 9.41 4.65 -18.96
CA GLU A 219 8.07 4.88 -18.39
C GLU A 219 7.22 3.62 -18.42
N VAL A 220 7.26 2.85 -19.52
CA VAL A 220 6.54 1.56 -19.62
C VAL A 220 7.12 0.55 -18.65
N HIS A 221 8.45 0.45 -18.54
CA HIS A 221 9.12 -0.42 -17.57
C HIS A 221 8.68 -0.08 -16.12
N ASN A 222 8.79 1.18 -15.73
CA ASN A 222 8.42 1.67 -14.41
C ASN A 222 6.93 1.44 -14.11
N PHE A 223 6.06 1.66 -15.10
CA PHE A 223 4.64 1.42 -14.98
C PHE A 223 4.32 -0.04 -14.70
N VAL A 224 4.92 -0.97 -15.45
CA VAL A 224 4.70 -2.41 -15.28
C VAL A 224 5.22 -2.87 -13.92
N ARG A 225 6.46 -2.54 -13.54
CA ARG A 225 7.01 -2.93 -12.23
C ARG A 225 6.32 -2.26 -11.05
N GLY A 226 5.79 -1.03 -11.24
CA GLY A 226 5.02 -0.31 -10.22
C GLY A 226 3.61 -0.88 -9.97
N LEU A 227 3.15 -1.79 -10.84
CA LEU A 227 1.89 -2.52 -10.70
C LEU A 227 2.07 -4.03 -10.46
N SER A 228 3.30 -4.55 -10.46
CA SER A 228 3.61 -5.97 -10.29
C SER A 228 3.98 -6.30 -8.85
N PRO A 229 3.43 -7.34 -8.23
CA PRO A 229 2.53 -8.36 -8.79
C PRO A 229 1.04 -7.98 -8.79
N TYR A 230 0.64 -6.95 -8.09
CA TYR A 230 -0.75 -6.52 -7.94
C TYR A 230 -0.87 -4.99 -7.98
N PRO A 231 -1.90 -4.44 -8.67
CA PRO A 231 -3.01 -5.10 -9.36
C PRO A 231 -2.66 -5.75 -10.71
N ALA A 232 -1.46 -5.60 -11.21
CA ALA A 232 -0.88 -5.94 -12.48
C ALA A 232 -1.28 -4.96 -13.62
N ALA A 233 -0.28 -4.52 -14.39
CA ALA A 233 -0.52 -3.82 -15.64
C ALA A 233 -1.18 -4.76 -16.67
N TRP A 234 -1.90 -4.21 -17.65
CA TRP A 234 -2.52 -5.04 -18.68
C TRP A 234 -2.52 -4.35 -20.05
N CYS A 235 -2.56 -5.17 -21.10
CA CYS A 235 -2.73 -4.68 -22.46
C CYS A 235 -3.50 -5.70 -23.32
N ASN A 236 -3.83 -5.31 -24.55
CA ASN A 236 -4.27 -6.24 -25.59
C ASN A 236 -3.07 -6.62 -26.44
N LEU A 237 -2.83 -7.92 -26.65
CA LEU A 237 -1.72 -8.42 -27.47
C LEU A 237 -2.20 -8.85 -28.83
N GLN A 238 -1.46 -8.45 -29.88
CA GLN A 238 -1.61 -8.91 -31.24
C GLN A 238 -0.58 -10.02 -31.52
N ILE A 239 -1.02 -11.25 -31.77
CA ILE A 239 -0.13 -12.38 -32.04
C ILE A 239 -0.72 -13.24 -33.16
N ALA A 240 0.07 -13.51 -34.21
CA ALA A 240 -0.33 -14.33 -35.35
C ALA A 240 -1.72 -13.92 -35.93
N GLY A 241 -1.98 -12.63 -36.03
CA GLY A 241 -3.24 -12.10 -36.57
C GLY A 241 -4.44 -12.18 -35.62
N LYS A 242 -4.25 -12.63 -34.37
CA LYS A 242 -5.29 -12.69 -33.35
C LYS A 242 -5.03 -11.65 -32.24
N THR A 243 -6.10 -11.07 -31.73
CA THR A 243 -6.05 -10.19 -30.55
C THR A 243 -6.41 -10.99 -29.30
N ILE A 244 -5.54 -10.99 -28.31
CA ILE A 244 -5.81 -11.50 -26.96
C ILE A 244 -6.02 -10.30 -26.05
N GLU A 245 -7.24 -10.12 -25.58
CA GLU A 245 -7.61 -8.98 -24.75
C GLU A 245 -7.27 -9.19 -23.28
N ASN A 246 -7.04 -8.08 -22.57
CA ASN A 246 -6.85 -8.06 -21.11
C ASN A 246 -5.72 -9.00 -20.61
N VAL A 247 -4.62 -9.10 -21.34
CA VAL A 247 -3.44 -9.83 -20.91
C VAL A 247 -2.73 -9.04 -19.82
N LYS A 248 -2.59 -9.64 -18.65
CA LYS A 248 -1.80 -9.04 -17.56
C LYS A 248 -0.31 -9.18 -17.86
N VAL A 249 0.46 -8.14 -17.60
CA VAL A 249 1.91 -8.07 -17.82
C VAL A 249 2.58 -7.80 -16.47
N TYR A 250 3.54 -8.64 -16.11
CA TYR A 250 4.22 -8.58 -14.82
C TYR A 250 5.67 -8.13 -14.91
N ALA A 251 6.30 -8.33 -16.07
CA ALA A 251 7.67 -7.91 -16.31
C ALA A 251 7.89 -7.59 -17.79
N VAL A 252 8.63 -6.52 -18.04
CA VAL A 252 9.11 -6.14 -19.37
C VAL A 252 10.57 -5.72 -19.29
N LYS A 253 11.28 -5.72 -20.41
CA LYS A 253 12.63 -5.15 -20.54
C LYS A 253 12.78 -4.42 -21.86
N SER A 254 13.69 -3.47 -21.91
CA SER A 254 14.15 -2.83 -23.16
C SER A 254 14.67 -3.87 -24.14
N SER A 255 14.36 -3.73 -25.43
CA SER A 255 14.72 -4.71 -26.47
C SER A 255 14.97 -4.07 -27.83
N ASP A 256 15.42 -4.88 -28.78
CA ASP A 256 15.60 -4.51 -30.20
C ASP A 256 14.34 -4.73 -31.07
N GLY A 257 13.24 -5.16 -30.46
CA GLY A 257 11.96 -5.35 -31.15
C GLY A 257 11.84 -6.65 -31.95
N ARG A 258 12.77 -7.59 -31.82
CA ARG A 258 12.76 -8.86 -32.59
C ARG A 258 11.90 -9.98 -31.99
N SER A 259 11.54 -9.82 -30.70
CA SER A 259 10.69 -10.79 -30.02
C SER A 259 9.25 -10.78 -30.59
N PRO A 260 8.58 -11.93 -30.70
CA PRO A 260 7.16 -11.99 -31.06
C PRO A 260 6.22 -11.23 -30.09
N LEU A 261 6.72 -10.93 -28.87
CA LEU A 261 5.99 -10.18 -27.83
C LEU A 261 6.53 -8.77 -27.64
N ALA A 262 7.41 -8.31 -28.55
CA ALA A 262 7.90 -6.95 -28.52
C ALA A 262 6.77 -5.95 -28.75
N GLN A 263 6.73 -4.90 -27.95
CA GLN A 263 5.82 -3.78 -28.10
C GLN A 263 6.62 -2.51 -28.40
N LYS A 264 6.21 -1.76 -29.42
CA LYS A 264 6.85 -0.49 -29.79
C LYS A 264 6.48 0.58 -28.75
N THR A 265 7.48 1.32 -28.29
CA THR A 265 7.34 2.48 -27.40
C THR A 265 7.66 3.78 -28.13
N ALA A 266 7.64 4.91 -27.44
CA ALA A 266 7.96 6.22 -28.05
C ALA A 266 9.42 6.29 -28.58
N ASP A 267 10.36 5.62 -27.92
CA ASP A 267 11.79 5.73 -28.13
C ASP A 267 12.50 4.38 -28.40
N GLY A 268 11.75 3.28 -28.51
CA GLY A 268 12.33 1.95 -28.72
C GLY A 268 11.30 0.84 -28.68
N TYR A 269 11.67 -0.27 -28.03
CA TYR A 269 10.83 -1.43 -27.85
C TYR A 269 11.00 -2.00 -26.43
N VAL A 270 9.94 -2.63 -25.92
CA VAL A 270 9.98 -3.49 -24.74
C VAL A 270 9.54 -4.89 -25.08
N ASP A 271 10.26 -5.90 -24.60
CA ASP A 271 9.83 -7.29 -24.63
C ASP A 271 9.03 -7.61 -23.36
N ILE A 272 7.88 -8.26 -23.53
CA ILE A 272 7.15 -8.83 -22.40
C ILE A 272 7.87 -10.10 -21.98
N LEU A 273 8.27 -10.16 -20.70
CA LEU A 273 9.00 -11.29 -20.12
C LEU A 273 8.08 -12.26 -19.38
N GLU A 274 7.04 -11.73 -18.75
CA GLU A 274 6.14 -12.49 -17.90
C GLU A 274 4.72 -11.93 -18.01
N LEU A 275 3.74 -12.82 -18.23
CA LEU A 275 2.37 -12.45 -18.52
C LEU A 275 1.36 -13.47 -17.99
N GLN A 276 0.09 -13.09 -18.04
CA GLN A 276 -1.04 -13.95 -17.75
C GLN A 276 -2.18 -13.64 -18.73
N ALA A 277 -2.45 -14.56 -19.66
CA ALA A 277 -3.63 -14.48 -20.50
C ALA A 277 -4.91 -14.84 -19.70
N PRO A 278 -6.09 -14.34 -20.11
CA PRO A 278 -7.34 -14.65 -19.44
C PRO A 278 -7.58 -16.16 -19.29
N GLY A 279 -7.93 -16.60 -18.08
CA GLY A 279 -8.17 -18.01 -17.76
C GLY A 279 -6.92 -18.89 -17.65
N LYS A 280 -5.74 -18.32 -17.80
CA LYS A 280 -4.44 -19.03 -17.66
C LYS A 280 -3.74 -18.64 -16.35
N LYS A 281 -2.71 -19.40 -15.98
CA LYS A 281 -1.79 -19.03 -14.90
C LYS A 281 -0.77 -18.00 -15.40
N ARG A 282 -0.16 -17.25 -14.50
CA ARG A 282 1.02 -16.41 -14.73
C ARG A 282 2.16 -17.31 -15.22
N MET A 283 2.86 -16.91 -16.29
CA MET A 283 3.91 -17.70 -16.93
C MET A 283 4.94 -16.82 -17.64
N ALA A 284 6.10 -17.38 -17.90
CA ALA A 284 7.12 -16.74 -18.72
C ALA A 284 6.64 -16.60 -20.18
N ALA A 285 7.10 -15.56 -20.87
CA ALA A 285 6.80 -15.31 -22.29
C ALA A 285 7.12 -16.50 -23.19
N LYS A 286 8.25 -17.20 -22.92
CA LYS A 286 8.66 -18.40 -23.66
C LYS A 286 7.61 -19.51 -23.58
N ASP A 287 7.07 -19.77 -22.39
CA ASP A 287 6.09 -20.83 -22.18
C ASP A 287 4.75 -20.48 -22.84
N PHE A 288 4.38 -19.21 -22.77
CA PHE A 288 3.20 -18.69 -23.46
C PHE A 288 3.31 -18.91 -24.99
N LEU A 289 4.44 -18.53 -25.60
CA LEU A 289 4.67 -18.72 -27.06
C LEU A 289 4.69 -20.17 -27.47
N ASN A 290 5.23 -21.08 -26.64
CA ASN A 290 5.21 -22.52 -26.92
C ASN A 290 3.79 -23.10 -26.90
N GLY A 291 2.91 -22.54 -26.08
CA GLY A 291 1.49 -22.94 -26.00
C GLY A 291 0.59 -22.39 -27.11
N LEU A 292 1.13 -21.54 -28.01
CA LEU A 292 0.44 -21.03 -29.19
C LEU A 292 0.70 -21.85 -30.47
N LYS A 293 1.71 -22.73 -30.46
CA LYS A 293 2.00 -23.69 -31.50
C LYS A 293 1.03 -24.86 -31.41
#